data_bd38c0bb78a1baecc8a742c92053d274
#
_entry.id   bd38c0bb78a1baecc8a742c92053d274
#
_cell.length_a   1.000
_cell.length_b   1.000
_cell.length_c   1.000
_cell.angle_alpha   90.00
_cell.angle_beta   90.00
_cell.angle_gamma   90.00
#
_symmetry.space_group_name_H-M   'P 1'
#
loop_
_entity.id
_entity.type
_entity.pdbx_description
1 polymer ?
#
loop_
_entity_poly.entity_id
_entity_poly.type
_entity_poly.pdbx_seq_one_letter_code
_entity_poly.pdbx_strand_id
1 'polypeptide(L)' 'MGEANGPYQPMPTRFYLYVPNADAAYRRALNAGAASITEPADQPYGDRMAAVKDVFGNEWYLATRVR' A
#
# COMPACT_ATOMS: atom_id res chain seq x y z
N MET A 1 6.22 -27.15 5.72
CA MET A 1 5.63 -26.91 5.49
C MET A 1 4.98 -26.39 5.86
N GLY A 2 5.05 -26.00 6.02
CA GLY A 2 4.31 -25.59 6.12
C GLY A 2 3.69 -25.43 6.40
N GLU A 3 3.49 -25.14 6.27
CA GLU A 3 2.70 -25.10 6.37
C GLU A 3 2.07 -25.44 6.38
N ALA A 4 2.57 -25.33 5.87
CA ALA A 4 1.60 -25.81 5.72
C ALA A 4 1.09 -26.53 6.60
N ASN A 5 1.18 -26.38 7.07
CA ASN A 5 0.60 -27.01 7.82
C ASN A 5 -0.56 -26.74 8.32
N GLY A 6 -0.69 -27.12 8.71
CA GLY A 6 -2.08 -26.95 9.02
C GLY A 6 -2.78 -26.22 7.94
N PRO A 7 -4.04 -25.84 8.02
CA PRO A 7 -4.64 -25.08 6.93
C PRO A 7 -3.88 -23.78 6.72
N TYR A 8 -3.48 -23.57 5.50
CA TYR A 8 -2.82 -22.35 5.13
C TYR A 8 -3.81 -21.20 5.21
N GLN A 9 -3.44 -20.17 5.92
CA GLN A 9 -4.23 -18.96 5.98
C GLN A 9 -3.48 -17.84 5.34
N PRO A 10 -3.94 -17.36 4.18
CA PRO A 10 -3.26 -16.24 3.55
C PRO A 10 -3.35 -15.03 4.46
N MET A 11 -2.23 -14.46 4.76
CA MET A 11 -2.18 -13.24 5.54
C MET A 11 -2.03 -12.07 4.62
N PRO A 12 -2.66 -10.94 4.93
CA PRO A 12 -2.46 -9.75 4.12
C PRO A 12 -0.98 -9.39 4.08
N THR A 13 -0.50 -9.10 2.91
CA THR A 13 0.89 -8.68 2.72
C THR A 13 0.94 -7.17 2.67
N ARG A 14 1.99 -6.60 3.23
CA ARG A 14 2.23 -5.16 3.15
C ARG A 14 3.41 -4.91 2.25
N PHE A 15 3.21 -4.01 1.31
CA PHE A 15 4.25 -3.59 0.39
C PHE A 15 4.51 -2.11 0.60
N TYR A 16 5.78 -1.74 0.66
CA TYR A 16 6.17 -0.34 0.81
C TYR A 16 6.97 0.02 -0.43
N LEU A 17 6.44 0.91 -1.25
CA LEU A 17 7.03 1.27 -2.52
C LEU A 17 7.32 2.76 -2.58
N TYR A 18 8.51 3.10 -3.06
CA TYR A 18 8.79 4.48 -3.41
C TYR A 18 8.41 4.68 -4.86
N VAL A 19 7.58 5.68 -5.11
CA VAL A 19 7.06 5.99 -6.43
C VAL A 19 7.33 7.45 -6.76
N PRO A 20 7.36 7.82 -8.05
CA PRO A 20 7.63 9.21 -8.42
C PRO A 20 6.59 10.20 -7.91
N ASN A 21 5.34 9.77 -7.76
CA ASN A 21 4.27 10.65 -7.32
C ASN A 21 3.24 9.83 -6.56
N ALA A 22 3.26 9.94 -5.24
CA ALA A 22 2.37 9.15 -4.38
C ALA A 22 0.89 9.48 -4.64
N ASP A 23 0.57 10.75 -4.89
CA ASP A 23 -0.81 11.15 -5.15
C ASP A 23 -1.33 10.50 -6.43
N ALA A 24 -0.54 10.49 -7.48
CA ALA A 24 -0.94 9.89 -8.74
C ALA A 24 -1.06 8.38 -8.62
N ALA A 25 -0.12 7.74 -7.93
CA ALA A 25 -0.17 6.29 -7.72
C ALA A 25 -1.39 5.91 -6.89
N TYR A 26 -1.69 6.70 -5.87
CA TYR A 26 -2.87 6.48 -5.03
C TYR A 26 -4.16 6.56 -5.87
N ARG A 27 -4.31 7.60 -6.66
CA ARG A 27 -5.50 7.75 -7.50
C ARG A 27 -5.62 6.61 -8.49
N ARG A 28 -4.51 6.20 -9.08
CA ARG A 28 -4.51 5.09 -10.04
C ARG A 28 -4.96 3.80 -9.37
N ALA A 29 -4.50 3.58 -8.13
CA ALA A 29 -4.89 2.39 -7.38
C ALA A 29 -6.40 2.40 -7.10
N LEU A 30 -6.94 3.54 -6.68
CA LEU A 30 -8.39 3.63 -6.43
C LEU A 30 -9.19 3.38 -7.69
N ASN A 31 -8.73 3.92 -8.82
CA ASN A 31 -9.40 3.70 -10.10
C ASN A 31 -9.37 2.22 -10.50
N ALA A 32 -8.39 1.48 -10.05
CA ALA A 32 -8.27 0.05 -10.32
C ALA A 32 -9.03 -0.82 -9.30
N GLY A 33 -9.75 -0.20 -8.37
CA GLY A 33 -10.60 -0.94 -7.44
C GLY A 33 -10.07 -1.07 -6.02
N ALA A 34 -8.93 -0.47 -5.72
CA ALA A 34 -8.39 -0.52 -4.36
C ALA A 34 -9.17 0.40 -3.45
N ALA A 35 -9.17 0.09 -2.16
CA ALA A 35 -9.78 0.93 -1.14
C ALA A 35 -8.74 1.80 -0.47
N SER A 36 -9.11 2.99 -0.07
CA SER A 36 -8.20 3.89 0.62
C SER A 36 -8.02 3.46 2.06
N ILE A 37 -6.76 3.37 2.50
CA ILE A 37 -6.43 3.23 3.91
C ILE A 37 -6.03 4.59 4.46
N THR A 38 -5.13 5.27 3.76
CA THR A 38 -4.62 6.58 4.17
C THR A 38 -4.51 7.46 2.93
N GLU A 39 -5.13 8.62 2.98
CA GLU A 39 -5.00 9.57 1.88
C GLU A 39 -3.59 10.14 1.85
N PRO A 40 -3.13 10.61 0.67
CA PRO A 40 -1.78 11.16 0.58
C PRO A 40 -1.58 12.31 1.55
N ALA A 41 -0.51 12.22 2.31
CA ALA A 41 -0.18 13.25 3.31
C ALA A 41 1.32 13.26 3.55
N ASP A 42 1.84 14.43 3.86
CA ASP A 42 3.25 14.58 4.20
C ASP A 42 3.49 13.99 5.58
N GLN A 43 4.57 13.24 5.69
CA GLN A 43 4.94 12.60 6.94
C GLN A 43 6.09 13.36 7.61
N PRO A 44 6.18 13.28 8.94
CA PRO A 44 7.25 14.03 9.64
C PRO A 44 8.66 13.63 9.22
N TYR A 45 8.82 12.41 8.71
CA TYR A 45 10.15 11.91 8.33
C TYR A 45 10.54 12.30 6.89
N GLY A 46 9.74 13.12 6.22
CA GLY A 46 10.15 13.70 4.94
C GLY A 46 9.62 13.01 3.70
N ASP A 47 8.68 12.09 3.87
CA ASP A 47 8.03 11.43 2.73
C ASP A 47 6.57 11.88 2.64
N ARG A 48 6.05 11.88 1.42
CA ARG A 48 4.60 11.98 1.23
C ARG A 48 4.10 10.58 0.95
N MET A 49 3.16 10.11 1.76
CA MET A 49 2.75 8.71 1.74
C MET A 49 1.25 8.58 1.64
N ALA A 50 0.82 7.56 0.91
CA ALA A 50 -0.57 7.14 0.86
C ALA A 50 -0.61 5.63 1.03
N ALA A 51 -1.76 5.10 1.41
CA ALA A 51 -1.91 3.66 1.56
C ALA A 51 -3.25 3.21 1.01
N VAL A 52 -3.23 2.08 0.33
CA VAL A 52 -4.44 1.48 -0.24
C VAL A 52 -4.43 -0.01 0.03
N LYS A 53 -5.61 -0.61 -0.05
CA LYS A 53 -5.76 -2.04 0.09
C LYS A 53 -6.38 -2.58 -1.19
N ASP A 54 -5.73 -3.57 -1.79
CA ASP A 54 -6.22 -4.12 -3.04
C ASP A 54 -7.36 -5.10 -2.78
N VAL A 55 -7.92 -5.66 -3.87
CA VAL A 55 -9.07 -6.55 -3.76
C VAL A 55 -8.73 -7.88 -3.12
N PHE A 56 -7.44 -8.19 -3.01
CA PHE A 56 -6.98 -9.42 -2.38
C PHE A 56 -6.61 -9.21 -0.91
N GLY A 57 -6.79 -8.00 -0.39
CA GLY A 57 -6.48 -7.68 1.00
C GLY A 57 -5.05 -7.26 1.26
N ASN A 58 -4.24 -7.11 0.23
CA ASN A 58 -2.87 -6.65 0.39
C ASN A 58 -2.82 -5.14 0.55
N GLU A 59 -1.95 -4.67 1.44
CA GLU A 59 -1.81 -3.25 1.71
C GLU A 59 -0.60 -2.72 0.97
N TRP A 60 -0.79 -1.60 0.29
CA TRP A 60 0.26 -0.96 -0.49
C TRP A 60 0.51 0.43 0.05
N TYR A 61 1.72 0.65 0.51
CA TYR A 61 2.16 1.95 1.03
C TYR A 61 2.99 2.61 -0.03
N LEU A 62 2.48 3.71 -0.57
CA LEU A 62 3.05 4.40 -1.73
C LEU A 62 3.67 5.69 -1.24
N ALA A 63 4.97 5.83 -1.36
CA ALA A 63 5.69 6.96 -0.81
C ALA A 63 6.49 7.68 -1.88
N THR A 64 6.56 9.00 -1.74
CA THR A 64 7.40 9.85 -2.56
C THR A 64 8.25 10.67 -1.62
N ARG A 65 9.56 10.64 -1.80
CA ARG A 65 10.44 11.45 -0.98
C ARG A 65 10.30 12.91 -1.39
N VAL A 66 9.98 13.77 -0.42
CA VAL A 66 9.76 15.18 -0.70
C VAL A 66 10.88 16.04 -0.14
N ARG A 67 11.96 15.41 0.37
CA ARG A 67 13.13 16.10 0.83
C ARG A 67 14.39 15.44 0.41
#